data_e114debdc8e7de186ef3216f1f90f9ee
#
_entry.id   e114debdc8e7de186ef3216f1f90f9ee
#
_cell.length_a   1.000
_cell.length_b   1.000
_cell.length_c   1.000
_cell.angle_alpha   90.00
_cell.angle_beta   90.00
_cell.angle_gamma   90.00
#
_symmetry.space_group_name_H-M   'P 1'
#
loop_
_entity.id
_entity.type
_entity.pdbx_description
1 polymer ?
#
loop_
_entity_poly.entity_id
_entity_poly.type
_entity_poly.pdbx_seq_one_letter_code
_entity_poly.pdbx_strand_id
1 'polypeptide(L)'
;FINFVKYDGACEEGTSYWGHAAGKLYDYLQILSDGTGGKISLFQEPMIRRMGEYMSRSYVGNGWVVNFADASAQGGGDPLLIYRFGKAVNSEEMMHFAAYLLNGRKPYATMGNDAFRSLQSLLCCNDLAKATPKHEMPDVTWYPETEFCYMKNKHGMFVAAKGGFNNESHNHNDAGTFSLYLNTIPVLIDAGVGTYTKQTFGKDRYKIWTMQSDYHNLPMINGISQKFGQDYKATNTVCNEKNRFFSTDI
;
A
#
# COMPACT_ATOMS: atom_id res chain seq x y z
N PHE A 1 -3.70 15.33 7.60
CA PHE A 1 -3.55 14.32 6.54
C PHE A 1 -2.16 13.68 6.58
N ILE A 2 -1.11 14.49 6.55
CA ILE A 2 0.29 14.06 6.62
C ILE A 2 0.57 13.21 7.87
N ASN A 3 -0.10 13.46 8.97
CA ASN A 3 0.05 12.71 10.21
C ASN A 3 -0.41 11.23 10.11
N PHE A 4 -1.24 10.89 9.12
CA PHE A 4 -1.71 9.52 8.90
C PHE A 4 -0.75 8.65 8.08
N VAL A 5 0.20 9.24 7.37
CA VAL A 5 1.19 8.51 6.56
C VAL A 5 2.55 8.42 7.23
N LYS A 6 2.61 8.69 8.54
CA LYS A 6 3.78 8.51 9.42
C LYS A 6 5.14 8.91 8.80
N TYR A 7 5.18 9.93 7.96
CA TYR A 7 6.41 10.48 7.34
C TYR A 7 7.24 9.52 6.47
N ASP A 8 6.87 8.25 6.33
CA ASP A 8 7.59 7.29 5.47
C ASP A 8 6.89 7.01 4.13
N GLY A 9 5.64 7.42 4.01
CA GLY A 9 4.85 7.32 2.78
C GLY A 9 4.05 6.03 2.63
N ALA A 10 4.12 5.10 3.59
CA ALA A 10 3.26 3.93 3.58
C ALA A 10 1.79 4.29 3.88
N CYS A 11 0.86 3.50 3.38
CA CYS A 11 -0.54 3.58 3.73
C CYS A 11 -0.84 2.51 4.78
N GLU A 12 -0.92 2.90 6.06
CA GLU A 12 -1.15 1.94 7.16
C GLU A 12 -2.51 1.24 7.06
N GLU A 13 -3.49 1.88 6.40
CA GLU A 13 -4.81 1.31 6.13
C GLU A 13 -4.81 0.27 5.01
N GLY A 14 -3.65 0.07 4.35
CA GLY A 14 -3.45 -0.88 3.28
C GLY A 14 -3.72 -0.32 1.86
N THR A 15 -3.45 -1.15 0.88
CA THR A 15 -3.48 -0.79 -0.55
C THR A 15 -4.86 -0.37 -1.05
N SER A 16 -5.95 -0.90 -0.49
CA SER A 16 -7.32 -0.55 -0.89
C SER A 16 -7.67 0.90 -0.58
N TYR A 17 -7.05 1.47 0.45
CA TYR A 17 -7.30 2.85 0.87
C TYR A 17 -6.35 3.88 0.24
N TRP A 18 -5.30 3.44 -0.44
CA TRP A 18 -4.32 4.33 -1.06
C TRP A 18 -4.95 5.40 -1.96
N GLY A 19 -5.98 5.04 -2.74
CA GLY A 19 -6.69 5.98 -3.62
C GLY A 19 -7.46 7.07 -2.87
N HIS A 20 -7.91 6.79 -1.63
CA HIS A 20 -8.56 7.75 -0.72
C HIS A 20 -7.55 8.51 0.12
N ALA A 21 -6.42 7.93 0.44
CA ALA A 21 -5.33 8.57 1.18
C ALA A 21 -4.41 9.37 0.24
N ALA A 22 -3.35 8.75 -0.27
CA ALA A 22 -2.37 9.40 -1.14
C ALA A 22 -3.00 9.98 -2.42
N GLY A 23 -3.99 9.28 -3.00
CA GLY A 23 -4.68 9.75 -4.21
C GLY A 23 -5.47 11.03 -3.98
N LYS A 24 -6.17 11.22 -2.86
CA LYS A 24 -6.89 12.47 -2.55
C LYS A 24 -5.92 13.60 -2.17
N LEU A 25 -4.82 13.28 -1.51
CA LEU A 25 -3.78 14.28 -1.30
C LEU A 25 -3.20 14.77 -2.64
N TYR A 26 -2.90 13.85 -3.56
CA TYR A 26 -2.46 14.20 -4.90
C TYR A 26 -3.46 15.13 -5.62
N ASP A 27 -4.76 14.79 -5.61
CA ASP A 27 -5.80 15.62 -6.21
C ASP A 27 -5.78 17.05 -5.63
N TYR A 28 -5.67 17.18 -4.31
CA TYR A 28 -5.57 18.48 -3.64
C TYR A 28 -4.30 19.24 -4.06
N LEU A 29 -3.14 18.58 -4.07
CA LEU A 29 -1.87 19.22 -4.46
C LEU A 29 -1.88 19.65 -5.92
N GLN A 30 -2.53 18.88 -6.80
CA GLN A 30 -2.71 19.26 -8.20
C GLN A 30 -3.54 20.52 -8.33
N ILE A 31 -4.69 20.59 -7.64
CA ILE A 31 -5.56 21.78 -7.63
C ILE A 31 -4.79 23.00 -7.10
N LEU A 32 -4.03 22.82 -6.02
CA LEU A 32 -3.24 23.88 -5.40
C LEU A 32 -2.16 24.41 -6.37
N SER A 33 -1.45 23.49 -7.02
CA SER A 33 -0.42 23.86 -8.01
C SER A 33 -1.04 24.58 -9.22
N ASP A 34 -2.10 24.03 -9.80
CA ASP A 34 -2.76 24.60 -10.97
C ASP A 34 -3.38 25.97 -10.64
N GLY A 35 -4.09 26.09 -9.51
CA GLY A 35 -4.72 27.34 -9.06
C GLY A 35 -3.73 28.46 -8.74
N THR A 36 -2.49 28.13 -8.43
CA THR A 36 -1.42 29.10 -8.16
C THR A 36 -0.47 29.31 -9.34
N GLY A 37 -0.76 28.70 -10.49
CA GLY A 37 0.13 28.74 -11.66
C GLY A 37 1.52 28.18 -11.36
N GLY A 38 1.58 27.10 -10.56
CA GLY A 38 2.81 26.43 -10.15
C GLY A 38 3.61 27.13 -9.04
N LYS A 39 3.14 28.27 -8.51
CA LYS A 39 3.86 29.00 -7.44
C LYS A 39 3.93 28.23 -6.13
N ILE A 40 2.90 27.43 -5.84
CA ILE A 40 2.85 26.53 -4.69
C ILE A 40 2.79 25.10 -5.22
N SER A 41 3.86 24.36 -5.07
CA SER A 41 3.95 22.94 -5.45
C SER A 41 4.76 22.18 -4.41
N LEU A 42 4.22 21.04 -3.95
CA LEU A 42 4.89 20.15 -3.00
C LEU A 42 5.30 18.82 -3.67
N PHE A 43 5.20 18.71 -4.99
CA PHE A 43 5.52 17.48 -5.70
C PHE A 43 7.00 17.11 -5.66
N GLN A 44 7.88 18.03 -5.29
CA GLN A 44 9.31 17.78 -5.11
C GLN A 44 9.67 17.22 -3.72
N GLU A 45 8.70 17.19 -2.80
CA GLU A 45 8.92 16.63 -1.47
C GLU A 45 9.11 15.12 -1.54
N PRO A 46 10.22 14.57 -1.00
CA PRO A 46 10.51 13.13 -1.09
C PRO A 46 9.41 12.26 -0.51
N MET A 47 8.71 12.73 0.53
CA MET A 47 7.60 12.01 1.14
C MET A 47 6.42 11.85 0.17
N ILE A 48 6.07 12.91 -0.58
CA ILE A 48 4.97 12.86 -1.55
C ILE A 48 5.26 11.80 -2.63
N ARG A 49 6.51 11.74 -3.10
CA ARG A 49 6.94 10.69 -4.03
C ARG A 49 6.82 9.29 -3.42
N ARG A 50 7.30 9.08 -2.17
CA ARG A 50 7.19 7.79 -1.49
C ARG A 50 5.74 7.33 -1.30
N MET A 51 4.83 8.27 -0.98
CA MET A 51 3.39 8.00 -0.91
C MET A 51 2.83 7.51 -2.25
N GLY A 52 3.25 8.10 -3.35
CA GLY A 52 2.88 7.65 -4.68
C GLY A 52 3.38 6.25 -4.99
N GLU A 53 4.66 5.99 -4.74
CA GLU A 53 5.35 4.74 -5.02
C GLU A 53 4.90 3.56 -4.12
N TYR A 54 4.19 3.82 -3.01
CA TYR A 54 3.66 2.77 -2.14
C TYR A 54 2.84 1.73 -2.92
N MET A 55 2.03 2.16 -3.88
CA MET A 55 1.16 1.26 -4.62
C MET A 55 1.93 0.29 -5.53
N SER A 56 2.97 0.77 -6.24
CA SER A 56 3.83 -0.08 -7.07
C SER A 56 4.64 -1.06 -6.24
N ARG A 57 5.11 -0.63 -5.06
CA ARG A 57 5.93 -1.42 -4.15
C ARG A 57 5.15 -2.46 -3.35
N SER A 58 3.86 -2.22 -3.15
CA SER A 58 2.95 -3.17 -2.49
C SER A 58 2.30 -4.16 -3.47
N TYR A 59 2.51 -3.99 -4.77
CA TYR A 59 1.97 -4.89 -5.80
C TYR A 59 2.92 -6.07 -6.03
N VAL A 60 2.44 -7.28 -5.77
CA VAL A 60 3.24 -8.50 -5.89
C VAL A 60 3.29 -9.02 -7.33
N GLY A 61 2.15 -8.94 -8.03
CA GLY A 61 1.98 -9.41 -9.40
C GLY A 61 0.66 -10.14 -9.62
N ASN A 62 0.22 -10.25 -10.87
CA ASN A 62 -1.02 -10.94 -11.25
C ASN A 62 -2.27 -10.48 -10.46
N GLY A 63 -2.32 -9.20 -10.10
CA GLY A 63 -3.41 -8.64 -9.31
C GLY A 63 -3.26 -8.82 -7.80
N TRP A 64 -2.28 -9.55 -7.32
CA TRP A 64 -2.03 -9.69 -5.89
C TRP A 64 -1.29 -8.47 -5.34
N VAL A 65 -1.72 -8.02 -4.17
CA VAL A 65 -1.11 -6.92 -3.41
C VAL A 65 -0.88 -7.35 -1.97
N VAL A 66 0.05 -6.67 -1.29
CA VAL A 66 0.17 -6.80 0.17
C VAL A 66 -1.12 -6.25 0.79
N ASN A 67 -1.79 -7.07 1.58
CA ASN A 67 -3.12 -6.78 2.12
C ASN A 67 -3.14 -6.66 3.64
N PHE A 68 -2.19 -5.95 4.21
CA PHE A 68 -2.25 -5.59 5.62
C PHE A 68 -3.46 -4.70 5.91
N ALA A 69 -3.92 -4.70 7.16
CA ALA A 69 -5.12 -3.99 7.62
C ALA A 69 -6.40 -4.40 6.83
N ASP A 70 -7.29 -3.46 6.55
CA ASP A 70 -8.54 -3.73 5.84
C ASP A 70 -8.37 -3.79 4.29
N ALA A 71 -7.16 -4.07 3.79
CA ALA A 71 -6.93 -4.17 2.37
C ALA A 71 -7.45 -5.48 1.76
N SER A 72 -7.96 -5.40 0.53
CA SER A 72 -8.21 -6.57 -0.30
C SER A 72 -6.90 -7.19 -0.75
N ALA A 73 -6.84 -8.52 -0.82
CA ALA A 73 -5.68 -9.25 -1.33
C ALA A 73 -5.45 -9.05 -2.84
N GLN A 74 -6.48 -8.59 -3.56
CA GLN A 74 -6.39 -8.31 -4.99
C GLN A 74 -6.72 -6.86 -5.29
N GLY A 75 -5.92 -6.25 -6.19
CA GLY A 75 -6.04 -4.86 -6.57
C GLY A 75 -4.90 -4.42 -7.48
N GLY A 76 -4.60 -3.14 -7.49
CA GLY A 76 -3.51 -2.55 -8.28
C GLY A 76 -3.64 -1.03 -8.38
N GLY A 77 -4.78 -0.49 -7.92
CA GLY A 77 -5.07 0.93 -8.00
C GLY A 77 -5.59 1.38 -9.38
N ASP A 78 -5.80 2.68 -9.52
CA ASP A 78 -6.23 3.33 -10.76
C ASP A 78 -5.00 3.69 -11.60
N PRO A 79 -4.81 3.09 -12.79
CA PRO A 79 -3.65 3.35 -13.63
C PRO A 79 -3.51 4.82 -14.04
N LEU A 80 -4.63 5.50 -14.28
CA LEU A 80 -4.63 6.90 -14.69
C LEU A 80 -4.21 7.83 -13.54
N LEU A 81 -4.68 7.57 -12.33
CA LEU A 81 -4.26 8.29 -11.14
C LEU A 81 -2.77 8.06 -10.86
N ILE A 82 -2.31 6.79 -10.90
CA ILE A 82 -0.91 6.44 -10.66
C ILE A 82 0.01 7.11 -11.69
N TYR A 83 -0.39 7.13 -12.96
CA TYR A 83 0.38 7.76 -14.02
C TYR A 83 0.51 9.28 -13.83
N ARG A 84 -0.62 9.96 -13.55
CA ARG A 84 -0.64 11.40 -13.29
C ARG A 84 0.21 11.77 -12.09
N PHE A 85 0.08 11.01 -11.00
CA PHE A 85 0.87 11.22 -9.79
C PHE A 85 2.36 10.99 -10.10
N GLY A 86 2.71 9.91 -10.82
CA GLY A 86 4.07 9.62 -11.25
C GLY A 86 4.70 10.73 -12.07
N LYS A 87 3.94 11.33 -13.01
CA LYS A 87 4.40 12.52 -13.77
C LYS A 87 4.69 13.70 -12.83
N ALA A 88 3.82 13.99 -11.89
CA ALA A 88 3.96 15.13 -11.00
C ALA A 88 5.19 15.03 -10.08
N VAL A 89 5.52 13.81 -9.62
CA VAL A 89 6.68 13.56 -8.73
C VAL A 89 7.92 13.04 -9.46
N ASN A 90 7.93 13.03 -10.80
CA ASN A 90 9.02 12.50 -11.64
C ASN A 90 9.42 11.06 -11.29
N SER A 91 8.44 10.17 -11.06
CA SER A 91 8.65 8.74 -10.78
C SER A 91 8.41 7.90 -12.03
N GLU A 92 9.48 7.45 -12.69
CA GLU A 92 9.39 6.50 -13.80
C GLU A 92 8.80 5.16 -13.34
N GLU A 93 9.14 4.72 -12.10
CA GLU A 93 8.58 3.53 -11.47
C GLU A 93 7.05 3.56 -11.54
N MET A 94 6.42 4.66 -11.12
CA MET A 94 4.96 4.80 -11.13
C MET A 94 4.40 4.85 -12.54
N MET A 95 5.03 5.58 -13.47
CA MET A 95 4.56 5.70 -14.84
C MET A 95 4.60 4.35 -15.58
N HIS A 96 5.67 3.60 -15.42
CA HIS A 96 5.81 2.26 -16.00
C HIS A 96 4.83 1.27 -15.36
N PHE A 97 4.64 1.33 -14.03
CA PHE A 97 3.69 0.50 -13.31
C PHE A 97 2.24 0.78 -13.77
N ALA A 98 1.86 2.04 -13.95
CA ALA A 98 0.57 2.41 -14.49
C ALA A 98 0.31 1.80 -15.87
N ALA A 99 1.30 1.84 -16.76
CA ALA A 99 1.23 1.21 -18.08
C ALA A 99 1.13 -0.33 -17.96
N TYR A 100 1.87 -0.93 -17.03
CA TYR A 100 1.77 -2.36 -16.74
C TYR A 100 0.36 -2.77 -16.28
N LEU A 101 -0.27 -1.98 -15.41
CA LEU A 101 -1.62 -2.23 -14.92
C LEU A 101 -2.69 -2.14 -16.01
N LEU A 102 -2.45 -1.43 -17.11
CA LEU A 102 -3.36 -1.43 -18.25
C LEU A 102 -3.54 -2.83 -18.85
N ASN A 103 -2.48 -3.63 -18.86
CA ASN A 103 -2.49 -5.00 -19.39
C ASN A 103 -3.17 -5.09 -20.79
N GLY A 104 -2.75 -4.21 -21.71
CA GLY A 104 -3.30 -4.11 -23.05
C GLY A 104 -4.66 -3.39 -23.18
N ARG A 105 -5.28 -2.99 -22.08
CA ARG A 105 -6.52 -2.21 -22.10
C ARG A 105 -6.25 -0.77 -22.55
N LYS A 106 -7.27 -0.14 -23.11
CA LYS A 106 -7.20 1.30 -23.42
C LYS A 106 -7.32 2.12 -22.13
N PRO A 107 -6.54 3.21 -21.95
CA PRO A 107 -6.57 4.01 -20.72
C PRO A 107 -7.98 4.49 -20.33
N TYR A 108 -8.77 4.98 -21.29
CA TYR A 108 -10.12 5.45 -21.02
C TYR A 108 -11.07 4.36 -20.49
N ALA A 109 -10.79 3.09 -20.77
CA ALA A 109 -11.57 1.97 -20.25
C ALA A 109 -11.32 1.68 -18.76
N THR A 110 -10.36 2.36 -18.16
CA THR A 110 -10.04 2.25 -16.72
C THR A 110 -10.56 3.43 -15.91
N MET A 111 -11.25 4.40 -16.54
CA MET A 111 -11.83 5.54 -15.84
C MET A 111 -12.92 5.09 -14.87
N GLY A 112 -12.83 5.57 -13.65
CA GLY A 112 -13.82 5.31 -12.60
C GLY A 112 -14.95 6.36 -12.57
N ASN A 113 -15.74 6.33 -11.50
CA ASN A 113 -16.90 7.21 -11.32
C ASN A 113 -16.55 8.59 -10.73
N ASP A 114 -15.29 8.87 -10.40
CA ASP A 114 -14.85 10.19 -9.93
C ASP A 114 -14.70 11.12 -11.15
N ALA A 115 -15.65 12.05 -11.30
CA ALA A 115 -15.70 12.97 -12.43
C ALA A 115 -14.46 13.86 -12.54
N PHE A 116 -13.94 14.36 -11.39
CA PHE A 116 -12.72 15.17 -11.38
C PHE A 116 -11.53 14.37 -11.89
N ARG A 117 -11.31 13.18 -11.34
CA ARG A 117 -10.20 12.30 -11.74
C ARG A 117 -10.32 11.89 -13.21
N SER A 118 -11.53 11.58 -13.67
CA SER A 118 -11.77 11.19 -15.07
C SER A 118 -11.45 12.33 -16.04
N LEU A 119 -11.91 13.56 -15.76
CA LEU A 119 -11.60 14.72 -16.57
C LEU A 119 -10.09 15.03 -16.62
N GLN A 120 -9.43 15.05 -15.49
CA GLN A 120 -7.99 15.24 -15.40
C GLN A 120 -7.22 14.13 -16.14
N SER A 121 -7.73 12.93 -16.12
CA SER A 121 -7.10 11.75 -16.74
C SER A 121 -7.18 11.75 -18.25
N LEU A 122 -8.17 12.43 -18.85
CA LEU A 122 -8.25 12.59 -20.31
C LEU A 122 -6.98 13.22 -20.89
N LEU A 123 -6.35 14.14 -20.15
CA LEU A 123 -5.14 14.85 -20.58
C LEU A 123 -3.91 13.94 -20.67
N CYS A 124 -3.91 12.79 -20.03
CA CYS A 124 -2.75 11.88 -20.01
C CYS A 124 -3.01 10.52 -20.69
N CYS A 125 -4.21 10.26 -21.21
CA CYS A 125 -4.53 8.98 -21.83
C CYS A 125 -3.57 8.58 -22.97
N ASN A 126 -3.21 9.54 -23.84
CA ASN A 126 -2.30 9.27 -24.95
C ASN A 126 -0.87 9.00 -24.48
N ASP A 127 -0.41 9.70 -23.44
CA ASP A 127 0.91 9.51 -22.88
C ASP A 127 1.01 8.14 -22.19
N LEU A 128 0.02 7.80 -21.36
CA LEU A 128 -0.07 6.50 -20.70
C LEU A 128 -0.14 5.34 -21.70
N ALA A 129 -0.88 5.52 -22.81
CA ALA A 129 -0.98 4.49 -23.86
C ALA A 129 0.37 4.20 -24.55
N LYS A 130 1.30 5.15 -24.52
CA LYS A 130 2.64 5.05 -25.11
C LYS A 130 3.72 4.70 -24.09
N ALA A 131 3.40 4.73 -22.81
CA ALA A 131 4.36 4.46 -21.75
C ALA A 131 4.77 2.97 -21.74
N THR A 132 6.02 2.71 -21.36
CA THR A 132 6.56 1.35 -21.29
C THR A 132 5.90 0.58 -20.15
N PRO A 133 5.24 -0.56 -20.43
CA PRO A 133 4.63 -1.37 -19.38
C PRO A 133 5.70 -2.18 -18.64
N LYS A 134 5.98 -1.80 -17.40
CA LYS A 134 6.99 -2.47 -16.58
C LYS A 134 6.63 -2.35 -15.12
N HIS A 135 6.79 -3.45 -14.38
CA HIS A 135 6.69 -3.44 -12.92
C HIS A 135 8.07 -3.74 -12.33
N GLU A 136 8.71 -2.71 -11.86
CA GLU A 136 9.97 -2.80 -11.13
C GLU A 136 9.84 -2.13 -9.78
N MET A 137 10.39 -2.74 -8.78
CA MET A 137 10.46 -2.23 -7.42
C MET A 137 11.83 -2.59 -6.84
N PRO A 138 12.31 -1.88 -5.81
CA PRO A 138 13.52 -2.24 -5.10
C PRO A 138 13.48 -3.69 -4.58
N ASP A 139 14.63 -4.33 -4.44
CA ASP A 139 14.72 -5.66 -3.83
C ASP A 139 14.30 -5.67 -2.35
N VAL A 140 14.49 -4.54 -1.68
CA VAL A 140 14.00 -4.28 -0.33
C VAL A 140 13.30 -2.93 -0.31
N THR A 141 12.12 -2.87 0.27
CA THR A 141 11.38 -1.65 0.58
C THR A 141 11.14 -1.62 2.08
N TRP A 142 11.61 -0.56 2.72
CA TRP A 142 11.45 -0.37 4.16
C TRP A 142 10.73 0.95 4.47
N TYR A 143 9.69 0.85 5.28
CA TYR A 143 8.93 1.97 5.82
C TYR A 143 9.13 1.99 7.34
N PRO A 144 10.07 2.81 7.85
CA PRO A 144 10.51 2.72 9.24
C PRO A 144 9.46 3.16 10.27
N GLU A 145 8.52 4.02 9.89
CA GLU A 145 7.52 4.55 10.82
C GLU A 145 6.28 3.64 10.92
N THR A 146 5.90 2.99 9.81
CA THR A 146 4.84 1.97 9.79
C THR A 146 5.38 0.57 10.09
N GLU A 147 6.71 0.43 10.08
CA GLU A 147 7.42 -0.84 10.23
C GLU A 147 7.01 -1.89 9.18
N PHE A 148 6.70 -1.45 7.94
CA PHE A 148 6.43 -2.34 6.81
C PHE A 148 7.72 -2.63 6.05
N CYS A 149 8.01 -3.91 5.85
CA CYS A 149 9.17 -4.38 5.11
C CYS A 149 8.77 -5.34 3.99
N TYR A 150 9.12 -5.00 2.76
CA TYR A 150 8.91 -5.86 1.60
C TYR A 150 10.24 -6.27 1.02
N MET A 151 10.40 -7.56 0.76
CA MET A 151 11.63 -8.11 0.19
C MET A 151 11.31 -9.05 -0.96
N LYS A 152 12.07 -8.93 -2.04
CA LYS A 152 12.00 -9.89 -3.15
C LYS A 152 13.38 -10.41 -3.53
N ASN A 153 13.39 -11.54 -4.21
CA ASN A 153 14.59 -12.08 -4.80
C ASN A 153 14.41 -12.46 -6.27
N LYS A 154 15.52 -12.75 -6.95
CA LYS A 154 15.51 -13.14 -8.36
C LYS A 154 14.89 -14.52 -8.65
N HIS A 155 14.56 -15.30 -7.62
CA HIS A 155 13.94 -16.62 -7.73
C HIS A 155 12.43 -16.59 -7.56
N GLY A 156 11.81 -15.41 -7.63
CA GLY A 156 10.36 -15.22 -7.55
C GLY A 156 9.77 -15.21 -6.15
N MET A 157 10.60 -15.22 -5.10
CA MET A 157 10.11 -15.07 -3.73
C MET A 157 9.85 -13.60 -3.42
N PHE A 158 8.70 -13.31 -2.82
CA PHE A 158 8.35 -12.02 -2.25
C PHE A 158 7.80 -12.23 -0.84
N VAL A 159 8.33 -11.46 0.11
CA VAL A 159 7.90 -11.45 1.52
C VAL A 159 7.48 -10.05 1.87
N ALA A 160 6.32 -9.91 2.49
CA ALA A 160 5.90 -8.71 3.19
C ALA A 160 5.82 -9.02 4.69
N ALA A 161 6.46 -8.22 5.52
CA ALA A 161 6.41 -8.33 6.98
C ALA A 161 6.13 -6.97 7.59
N LYS A 162 5.52 -6.95 8.75
CA LYS A 162 5.30 -5.73 9.53
C LYS A 162 5.65 -5.94 11.00
N GLY A 163 6.09 -4.86 11.66
CA GLY A 163 6.06 -4.73 13.11
C GLY A 163 4.71 -4.16 13.54
N GLY A 164 4.66 -2.86 13.83
CA GLY A 164 3.43 -2.13 14.09
C GLY A 164 2.86 -2.35 15.49
N PHE A 165 1.60 -1.97 15.68
CA PHE A 165 0.90 -2.08 16.97
C PHE A 165 -0.59 -2.29 16.78
N ASN A 166 -1.26 -2.87 17.78
CA ASN A 166 -2.66 -3.28 17.69
C ASN A 166 -3.65 -2.15 18.01
N ASN A 167 -3.42 -0.95 17.45
CA ASN A 167 -4.33 0.19 17.46
C ASN A 167 -4.05 1.13 16.28
N GLU A 168 -3.65 0.59 15.14
CA GLU A 168 -3.48 1.32 13.89
C GLU A 168 -4.84 1.68 13.27
N SER A 169 -4.85 2.54 12.26
CA SER A 169 -6.06 2.77 11.47
C SER A 169 -6.46 1.49 10.74
N HIS A 170 -7.75 1.15 10.76
CA HIS A 170 -8.27 -0.11 10.21
C HIS A 170 -7.60 -1.37 10.79
N ASN A 171 -7.26 -1.33 12.08
CA ASN A 171 -6.43 -2.30 12.78
C ASN A 171 -6.97 -3.73 12.77
N HIS A 172 -6.03 -4.69 12.62
CA HIS A 172 -6.15 -6.08 13.05
C HIS A 172 -5.19 -6.33 14.21
N ASN A 173 -5.41 -7.38 15.03
CA ASN A 173 -4.44 -7.78 16.04
C ASN A 173 -3.36 -8.64 15.39
N ASP A 174 -2.43 -8.02 14.69
CA ASP A 174 -1.51 -8.65 13.76
C ASP A 174 -0.08 -8.11 13.82
N ALA A 175 0.31 -7.49 14.94
CA ALA A 175 1.68 -7.00 15.13
C ALA A 175 2.70 -8.15 14.94
N GLY A 176 3.63 -7.97 14.00
CA GLY A 176 4.65 -8.97 13.64
C GLY A 176 4.22 -9.96 12.54
N THR A 177 3.05 -9.77 11.91
CA THR A 177 2.58 -10.66 10.83
C THR A 177 3.43 -10.55 9.57
N PHE A 178 3.34 -11.57 8.71
CA PHE A 178 3.98 -11.58 7.40
C PHE A 178 3.13 -12.30 6.36
N SER A 179 3.40 -12.02 5.09
CA SER A 179 2.86 -12.73 3.93
C SER A 179 3.99 -13.20 3.03
N LEU A 180 3.82 -14.37 2.41
CA LEU A 180 4.80 -14.99 1.53
C LEU A 180 4.17 -15.32 0.18
N TYR A 181 4.86 -14.94 -0.87
CA TYR A 181 4.47 -15.25 -2.25
C TYR A 181 5.63 -15.91 -3.00
N LEU A 182 5.29 -16.84 -3.90
CA LEU A 182 6.24 -17.47 -4.79
C LEU A 182 5.73 -17.37 -6.23
N ASN A 183 6.54 -16.80 -7.12
CA ASN A 183 6.17 -16.53 -8.51
C ASN A 183 4.82 -15.81 -8.62
N THR A 184 4.60 -14.80 -7.77
CA THR A 184 3.38 -14.00 -7.66
C THR A 184 2.14 -14.75 -7.13
N ILE A 185 2.28 -16.02 -6.74
CA ILE A 185 1.20 -16.82 -6.14
C ILE A 185 1.35 -16.73 -4.61
N PRO A 186 0.28 -16.40 -3.88
CA PRO A 186 0.32 -16.40 -2.42
C PRO A 186 0.49 -17.80 -1.86
N VAL A 187 1.45 -17.96 -0.95
CA VAL A 187 1.74 -19.20 -0.21
C VAL A 187 1.22 -19.06 1.23
N LEU A 188 1.54 -17.95 1.87
CA LEU A 188 0.99 -17.52 3.14
C LEU A 188 0.44 -16.10 2.94
N ILE A 189 -0.84 -15.90 3.15
CA ILE A 189 -1.53 -14.64 2.92
C ILE A 189 -2.29 -14.21 4.16
N ASP A 190 -2.55 -12.92 4.29
CA ASP A 190 -3.50 -12.39 5.24
C ASP A 190 -4.94 -12.72 4.80
N ALA A 191 -5.81 -13.09 5.75
CA ALA A 191 -7.20 -13.40 5.48
C ALA A 191 -8.02 -12.18 5.01
N GLY A 192 -7.51 -10.96 5.26
CA GLY A 192 -8.18 -9.71 4.94
C GLY A 192 -9.37 -9.42 5.86
N VAL A 193 -10.09 -8.33 5.55
CA VAL A 193 -11.17 -7.82 6.41
C VAL A 193 -12.51 -8.55 6.23
N GLY A 194 -12.75 -9.19 5.10
CA GLY A 194 -14.05 -9.73 4.73
C GLY A 194 -15.08 -8.64 4.38
N THR A 195 -16.36 -8.92 4.63
CA THR A 195 -17.45 -7.97 4.36
C THR A 195 -17.66 -7.02 5.54
N TYR A 196 -17.69 -5.72 5.28
CA TYR A 196 -18.00 -4.71 6.28
C TYR A 196 -19.43 -4.82 6.79
N THR A 197 -19.55 -4.82 8.11
CA THR A 197 -20.82 -4.83 8.83
C THR A 197 -20.81 -3.77 9.91
N LYS A 198 -21.94 -3.56 10.60
CA LYS A 198 -21.99 -2.68 11.78
C LYS A 198 -20.98 -3.11 12.87
N GLN A 199 -20.70 -4.41 13.00
CA GLN A 199 -19.74 -4.96 13.96
C GLN A 199 -18.32 -4.51 13.63
N THR A 200 -17.95 -4.39 12.35
CA THR A 200 -16.61 -3.99 11.90
C THR A 200 -16.19 -2.63 12.47
N PHE A 201 -17.15 -1.73 12.67
CA PHE A 201 -16.92 -0.36 13.18
C PHE A 201 -17.33 -0.17 14.64
N GLY A 202 -17.62 -1.27 15.34
CA GLY A 202 -18.04 -1.24 16.72
C GLY A 202 -17.03 -1.81 17.71
N LYS A 203 -17.39 -1.75 19.00
CA LYS A 203 -16.59 -2.34 20.11
C LYS A 203 -16.34 -3.85 19.96
N ASP A 204 -17.15 -4.52 19.15
CA ASP A 204 -17.07 -5.96 18.92
C ASP A 204 -16.25 -6.31 17.66
N ARG A 205 -15.49 -5.36 17.07
CA ARG A 205 -14.61 -5.58 15.91
C ARG A 205 -13.72 -6.81 16.09
N TYR A 206 -13.06 -6.93 17.23
CA TYR A 206 -12.10 -8.00 17.51
C TYR A 206 -12.74 -9.33 17.92
N LYS A 207 -14.06 -9.46 17.81
CA LYS A 207 -14.77 -10.76 17.81
C LYS A 207 -14.92 -11.33 16.39
N ILE A 208 -14.64 -10.54 15.37
CA ILE A 208 -14.55 -10.99 13.97
C ILE A 208 -13.25 -11.77 13.83
N TRP A 209 -13.34 -13.00 13.35
CA TRP A 209 -12.18 -13.91 13.30
C TRP A 209 -11.00 -13.35 12.49
N THR A 210 -11.27 -12.66 11.36
CA THR A 210 -10.23 -12.05 10.53
C THR A 210 -9.47 -10.91 11.22
N MET A 211 -9.96 -10.40 12.34
CA MET A 211 -9.31 -9.34 13.13
C MET A 211 -8.45 -9.89 14.28
N GLN A 212 -8.44 -11.21 14.46
CA GLN A 212 -7.77 -11.88 15.58
C GLN A 212 -6.43 -12.45 15.16
N SER A 213 -5.42 -12.35 16.02
CA SER A 213 -4.05 -12.82 15.76
C SER A 213 -3.98 -14.32 15.45
N ASP A 214 -4.95 -15.10 15.92
CA ASP A 214 -5.02 -16.55 15.69
C ASP A 214 -5.16 -16.92 14.22
N TYR A 215 -5.61 -15.99 13.39
CA TYR A 215 -5.85 -16.17 11.96
C TYR A 215 -4.89 -15.37 11.07
N HIS A 216 -3.88 -14.75 11.68
CA HIS A 216 -2.75 -14.12 10.99
C HIS A 216 -1.53 -15.04 11.00
N ASN A 217 -0.53 -14.75 10.18
CA ASN A 217 0.72 -15.53 10.13
C ASN A 217 1.63 -15.15 11.31
N LEU A 218 1.24 -15.57 12.50
CA LEU A 218 1.85 -15.24 13.78
C LEU A 218 2.04 -16.48 14.65
N PRO A 219 3.07 -16.53 15.50
CA PRO A 219 3.18 -17.57 16.51
C PRO A 219 2.13 -17.36 17.61
N MET A 220 1.42 -18.40 17.99
CA MET A 220 0.63 -18.41 19.21
C MET A 220 1.52 -18.82 20.38
N ILE A 221 1.73 -17.92 21.33
CA ILE A 221 2.62 -18.15 22.49
C ILE A 221 1.76 -18.54 23.69
N ASN A 222 1.97 -19.73 24.24
CA ASN A 222 1.21 -20.28 25.38
C ASN A 222 -0.31 -20.29 25.18
N GLY A 223 -0.80 -20.37 23.93
CA GLY A 223 -2.24 -20.35 23.63
C GLY A 223 -2.91 -18.99 23.87
N ILE A 224 -2.13 -17.91 23.92
CA ILE A 224 -2.64 -16.56 24.16
C ILE A 224 -2.63 -15.78 22.84
N SER A 225 -3.77 -15.22 22.48
CA SER A 225 -3.94 -14.32 21.34
C SER A 225 -3.50 -12.90 21.68
N GLN A 226 -3.00 -12.15 20.68
CA GLN A 226 -2.73 -10.73 20.87
C GLN A 226 -4.03 -9.96 21.17
N LYS A 227 -3.91 -8.93 21.99
CA LYS A 227 -5.04 -8.07 22.34
C LYS A 227 -5.00 -6.76 21.55
N PHE A 228 -6.15 -6.13 21.44
CA PHE A 228 -6.27 -4.76 20.95
C PHE A 228 -5.70 -3.77 21.98
N GLY A 229 -5.02 -2.75 21.48
CA GLY A 229 -4.52 -1.64 22.28
C GLY A 229 -3.13 -1.19 21.86
N GLN A 230 -2.83 0.06 22.11
CA GLN A 230 -1.56 0.70 21.73
C GLN A 230 -0.33 0.08 22.47
N ASP A 231 -0.56 -0.54 23.61
CA ASP A 231 0.51 -1.19 24.38
C ASP A 231 0.92 -2.54 23.79
N TYR A 232 0.07 -3.14 22.95
CA TYR A 232 0.35 -4.38 22.25
C TYR A 232 0.99 -4.06 20.89
N LYS A 233 2.31 -4.01 20.89
CA LYS A 233 3.11 -3.55 19.76
C LYS A 233 4.37 -4.36 19.60
N ALA A 234 4.86 -4.38 18.38
CA ALA A 234 6.20 -4.84 18.08
C ALA A 234 7.26 -3.91 18.70
N THR A 235 8.40 -4.47 19.03
CA THR A 235 9.55 -3.74 19.58
C THR A 235 10.84 -4.23 18.93
N ASN A 236 11.91 -3.42 19.02
CA ASN A 236 13.21 -3.75 18.44
C ASN A 236 13.12 -4.11 16.93
N THR A 237 12.18 -3.48 16.23
CA THR A 237 11.99 -3.73 14.79
C THR A 237 13.17 -3.17 13.99
N VAL A 238 13.82 -4.05 13.23
CA VAL A 238 15.01 -3.72 12.45
C VAL A 238 14.86 -4.26 11.03
N CYS A 239 15.16 -3.41 10.05
CA CYS A 239 15.35 -3.83 8.67
C CYS A 239 16.81 -3.53 8.26
N ASN A 240 17.51 -4.55 7.74
CA ASN A 240 18.81 -4.38 7.11
C ASN A 240 18.69 -4.67 5.61
N GLU A 241 18.58 -3.60 4.83
CA GLU A 241 18.36 -3.69 3.38
C GLU A 241 19.51 -4.42 2.66
N LYS A 242 20.75 -4.20 3.09
CA LYS A 242 21.95 -4.83 2.48
C LYS A 242 21.96 -6.35 2.66
N ASN A 243 21.56 -6.81 3.84
CA ASN A 243 21.54 -8.24 4.18
C ASN A 243 20.18 -8.88 3.92
N ARG A 244 19.15 -8.09 3.49
CA ARG A 244 17.77 -8.53 3.31
C ARG A 244 17.26 -9.25 4.56
N PHE A 245 17.38 -8.56 5.68
CA PHE A 245 17.01 -9.08 6.99
C PHE A 245 15.97 -8.18 7.63
N PHE A 246 14.92 -8.78 8.19
CA PHE A 246 13.92 -8.12 9.01
C PHE A 246 13.77 -8.91 10.30
N SER A 247 13.68 -8.22 11.41
CA SER A 247 13.46 -8.78 12.74
C SER A 247 12.59 -7.86 13.57
N THR A 248 11.74 -8.44 14.38
CA THR A 248 10.92 -7.73 15.36
C THR A 248 10.60 -8.64 16.54
N ASP A 249 10.47 -8.08 17.73
CA ASP A 249 9.99 -8.75 18.93
C ASP A 249 8.48 -8.45 19.07
N ILE A 250 7.67 -9.48 19.41
CA ILE A 250 6.20 -9.39 19.52
C ILE A 250 5.70 -9.94 20.85
#